data_19cbf3ff55e7966b63aeb571b10d6355
#
_entry.id   19cbf3ff55e7966b63aeb571b10d6355
#
_cell.length_a   1.000
_cell.length_b   1.000
_cell.length_c   1.000
_cell.angle_alpha   90.00
_cell.angle_beta   90.00
_cell.angle_gamma   90.00
#
_symmetry.space_group_name_H-M   'P 1'
#
loop_
_entity.id
_entity.type
_entity.pdbx_description
1 polymer ?
#
loop_
_entity_poly.entity_id
_entity_poly.type
_entity_poly.pdbx_seq_one_letter_code
_entity_poly.pdbx_strand_id
1 'polypeptide(L)'
;MLSYLFILFIAVLCVLGWIRFAPTDVDAWHIDPAEVSDPEGRGHRLIGRDAPRFPGHPDDVLQAFFDIARKSARVRLLDGDVDEGMITLVARTKWMGYRDYITAKAVAEGGETKLSVVSRSRYGIGSDWGVNRDRLEGWLAELEQVLIQ
;
A
#
# COMPACT_ATOMS: atom_id res chain seq x y z
N MET A 1 -23.28 -37.01 4.94
CA MET A 1 -23.56 -35.68 4.40
C MET A 1 -23.24 -34.57 5.43
N LEU A 2 -23.75 -34.63 6.64
CA LEU A 2 -23.51 -33.65 7.70
C LEU A 2 -22.01 -33.51 8.05
N SER A 3 -21.28 -34.64 8.09
CA SER A 3 -19.85 -34.68 8.38
C SER A 3 -18.99 -33.95 7.33
N TYR A 4 -19.35 -34.07 6.05
CA TYR A 4 -18.61 -33.33 4.98
C TYR A 4 -18.88 -31.84 5.02
N LEU A 5 -20.09 -31.41 5.34
CA LEU A 5 -20.41 -29.98 5.52
C LEU A 5 -19.66 -29.39 6.71
N PHE A 6 -19.50 -30.14 7.79
CA PHE A 6 -18.72 -29.72 8.94
C PHE A 6 -17.23 -29.58 8.62
N ILE A 7 -16.65 -30.55 7.91
CA ILE A 7 -15.25 -30.50 7.46
C ILE A 7 -15.02 -29.29 6.56
N LEU A 8 -15.91 -29.08 5.58
CA LEU A 8 -15.84 -27.93 4.69
C LEU A 8 -15.90 -26.61 5.46
N PHE A 9 -16.79 -26.50 6.44
CA PHE A 9 -16.91 -25.33 7.29
C PHE A 9 -15.62 -25.04 8.06
N ILE A 10 -15.00 -26.06 8.68
CA ILE A 10 -13.72 -25.93 9.36
C ILE A 10 -12.60 -25.51 8.38
N ALA A 11 -12.56 -26.11 7.20
CA ALA A 11 -11.57 -25.73 6.18
C ALA A 11 -11.69 -24.24 5.78
N VAL A 12 -12.92 -23.76 5.59
CA VAL A 12 -13.18 -22.35 5.31
C VAL A 12 -12.70 -21.45 6.45
N LEU A 13 -13.00 -21.80 7.70
CA LEU A 13 -12.52 -21.04 8.87
C LEU A 13 -11.00 -21.01 8.97
N CYS A 14 -10.33 -22.13 8.67
CA CYS A 14 -8.86 -22.20 8.63
C CYS A 14 -8.28 -21.27 7.56
N VAL A 15 -8.84 -21.26 6.36
CA VAL A 15 -8.43 -20.37 5.27
C VAL A 15 -8.63 -18.89 5.64
N LEU A 16 -9.79 -18.55 6.18
CA LEU A 16 -10.08 -17.19 6.64
C LEU A 16 -9.13 -16.76 7.76
N GLY A 17 -8.88 -17.65 8.72
CA GLY A 17 -7.91 -17.43 9.78
C GLY A 17 -6.49 -17.21 9.23
N TRP A 18 -6.07 -18.03 8.26
CA TRP A 18 -4.78 -17.85 7.61
C TRP A 18 -4.67 -16.49 6.88
N ILE A 19 -5.66 -16.13 6.08
CA ILE A 19 -5.70 -14.83 5.39
C ILE A 19 -5.53 -13.68 6.39
N ARG A 20 -6.19 -13.76 7.53
CA ARG A 20 -6.24 -12.69 8.52
C ARG A 20 -4.98 -12.62 9.38
N PHE A 21 -4.41 -13.76 9.77
CA PHE A 21 -3.36 -13.85 10.80
C PHE A 21 -2.00 -14.33 10.28
N ALA A 22 -1.90 -14.75 9.01
CA ALA A 22 -0.62 -15.19 8.46
C ALA A 22 0.46 -14.12 8.67
N PRO A 23 1.69 -14.51 9.06
CA PRO A 23 2.78 -13.57 9.26
C PRO A 23 3.11 -12.82 7.98
N THR A 24 3.63 -11.60 8.12
CA THR A 24 4.15 -10.79 7.02
C THR A 24 5.67 -10.88 7.06
N ASP A 25 6.25 -11.27 5.95
CA ASP A 25 7.68 -11.10 5.70
C ASP A 25 7.89 -9.63 5.30
N VAL A 26 8.45 -8.85 6.21
CA VAL A 26 8.62 -7.40 6.01
C VAL A 26 9.57 -7.13 4.85
N ASP A 27 10.66 -7.86 4.74
CA ASP A 27 11.69 -7.67 3.72
C ASP A 27 11.13 -7.92 2.30
N ALA A 28 10.15 -8.80 2.17
CA ALA A 28 9.48 -9.06 0.90
C ALA A 28 8.56 -7.90 0.44
N TRP A 29 8.17 -7.02 1.35
CA TRP A 29 7.22 -5.93 1.06
C TRP A 29 7.82 -4.55 1.17
N HIS A 30 8.83 -4.36 2.03
CA HIS A 30 9.57 -3.11 2.15
C HIS A 30 10.69 -3.04 1.09
N ILE A 31 10.31 -2.82 -0.15
CA ILE A 31 11.19 -2.79 -1.33
C ILE A 31 11.02 -1.45 -2.03
N ASP A 32 12.12 -0.90 -2.56
CA ASP A 32 12.08 0.33 -3.35
C ASP A 32 11.00 0.21 -4.46
N PRO A 33 10.05 1.17 -4.55
CA PRO A 33 9.03 1.16 -5.58
C PRO A 33 9.57 1.00 -7.02
N ALA A 34 10.79 1.48 -7.28
CA ALA A 34 11.43 1.35 -8.60
C ALA A 34 11.81 -0.10 -8.94
N GLU A 35 12.05 -0.95 -7.93
CA GLU A 35 12.43 -2.36 -8.10
C GLU A 35 11.21 -3.29 -8.17
N VAL A 36 10.03 -2.78 -7.85
CA VAL A 36 8.81 -3.58 -7.89
C VAL A 36 8.32 -3.73 -9.32
N SER A 37 8.10 -4.97 -9.76
CA SER A 37 7.47 -5.27 -11.05
C SER A 37 6.02 -4.76 -11.11
N ASP A 38 5.48 -4.62 -12.32
CA ASP A 38 4.08 -4.23 -12.50
C ASP A 38 3.15 -5.23 -11.80
N PRO A 39 2.24 -4.78 -10.93
CA PRO A 39 1.32 -5.66 -10.22
C PRO A 39 0.16 -6.22 -11.06
N GLU A 40 0.12 -5.92 -12.39
CA GLU A 40 -0.79 -6.54 -13.38
C GLU A 40 -2.27 -6.61 -12.95
N GLY A 41 -2.87 -5.48 -12.57
CA GLY A 41 -4.28 -5.39 -12.19
C GLY A 41 -4.59 -5.83 -10.74
N ARG A 42 -3.55 -6.11 -9.94
CA ARG A 42 -3.64 -6.39 -8.50
C ARG A 42 -2.94 -5.33 -7.65
N GLY A 43 -2.80 -4.17 -8.21
CA GLY A 43 -2.17 -3.04 -7.57
C GLY A 43 -2.10 -1.83 -8.50
N HIS A 44 -1.39 -0.83 -8.05
CA HIS A 44 -1.13 0.38 -8.81
C HIS A 44 0.27 0.90 -8.51
N ARG A 45 0.99 1.32 -9.56
CA ARG A 45 2.38 1.75 -9.47
C ARG A 45 2.57 3.10 -10.17
N LEU A 46 3.11 4.06 -9.44
CA LEU A 46 3.47 5.38 -9.94
C LEU A 46 4.96 5.60 -9.69
N ILE A 47 5.78 5.33 -10.70
CA ILE A 47 7.24 5.43 -10.66
C ILE A 47 7.79 6.11 -11.91
N GLY A 48 9.03 6.51 -11.88
CA GLY A 48 9.70 7.09 -13.04
C GLY A 48 9.01 8.37 -13.51
N ARG A 49 8.49 8.36 -14.73
CA ARG A 49 7.77 9.51 -15.32
C ARG A 49 6.36 9.69 -14.77
N ASP A 50 5.74 8.61 -14.33
CA ASP A 50 4.38 8.60 -13.77
C ASP A 50 4.37 8.97 -12.29
N ALA A 51 5.54 9.02 -11.62
CA ALA A 51 5.65 9.45 -10.24
C ALA A 51 5.30 10.94 -10.11
N PRO A 52 4.35 11.31 -9.23
CA PRO A 52 4.01 12.71 -9.01
C PRO A 52 5.19 13.47 -8.38
N ARG A 53 5.21 14.78 -8.67
CA ARG A 53 6.19 15.72 -8.11
C ARG A 53 5.48 16.78 -7.30
N PHE A 54 6.10 17.14 -6.18
CA PHE A 54 5.56 18.11 -5.24
C PHE A 54 6.63 19.12 -4.86
N PRO A 55 6.25 20.37 -4.58
CA PRO A 55 7.16 21.34 -3.97
C PRO A 55 7.50 20.92 -2.53
N GLY A 56 8.71 21.26 -2.07
CA GLY A 56 9.14 21.01 -0.70
C GLY A 56 10.21 19.93 -0.57
N HIS A 57 10.67 19.74 0.67
CA HIS A 57 11.71 18.75 1.00
C HIS A 57 11.13 17.33 0.99
N PRO A 58 11.88 16.29 0.60
CA PRO A 58 11.42 14.92 0.60
C PRO A 58 10.76 14.45 1.90
N ASP A 59 11.35 14.80 3.04
CA ASP A 59 10.82 14.41 4.35
C ASP A 59 9.45 15.05 4.62
N ASP A 60 9.25 16.31 4.24
CA ASP A 60 7.99 17.02 4.43
C ASP A 60 6.88 16.39 3.55
N VAL A 61 7.22 16.08 2.30
CA VAL A 61 6.29 15.43 1.35
C VAL A 61 5.93 14.02 1.82
N LEU A 62 6.92 13.23 2.25
CA LEU A 62 6.70 11.87 2.72
C LEU A 62 5.93 11.86 4.04
N GLN A 63 6.22 12.80 4.95
CA GLN A 63 5.47 12.95 6.21
C GLN A 63 4.01 13.32 5.94
N ALA A 64 3.76 14.28 5.04
CA ALA A 64 2.40 14.66 4.68
C ALA A 64 1.63 13.48 4.04
N PHE A 65 2.27 12.73 3.15
CA PHE A 65 1.69 11.52 2.58
C PHE A 65 1.36 10.48 3.66
N PHE A 66 2.28 10.24 4.59
CA PHE A 66 2.06 9.32 5.71
C PHE A 66 0.89 9.77 6.59
N ASP A 67 0.81 11.06 6.91
CA ASP A 67 -0.26 11.62 7.75
C ASP A 67 -1.63 11.49 7.10
N ILE A 68 -1.71 11.63 5.77
CA ILE A 68 -2.93 11.41 5.00
C ILE A 68 -3.31 9.91 5.03
N ALA A 69 -2.36 9.05 4.67
CA ALA A 69 -2.61 7.62 4.57
C ALA A 69 -3.07 6.99 5.89
N ARG A 70 -2.44 7.38 7.01
CA ARG A 70 -2.77 6.83 8.35
C ARG A 70 -4.14 7.25 8.90
N LYS A 71 -4.76 8.31 8.34
CA LYS A 71 -6.15 8.67 8.68
C LYS A 71 -7.15 7.65 8.13
N SER A 72 -6.77 6.91 7.09
CA SER A 72 -7.63 5.89 6.52
C SER A 72 -7.79 4.72 7.48
N ALA A 73 -9.04 4.24 7.62
CA ALA A 73 -9.34 3.13 8.51
C ALA A 73 -8.54 1.87 8.12
N ARG A 74 -7.97 1.20 9.12
CA ARG A 74 -7.20 -0.06 8.96
C ARG A 74 -5.92 0.06 8.14
N VAL A 75 -5.35 1.26 8.06
CA VAL A 75 -4.00 1.51 7.52
C VAL A 75 -3.03 1.68 8.66
N ARG A 76 -1.88 1.02 8.59
CA ARG A 76 -0.82 1.07 9.60
C ARG A 76 0.55 1.07 8.94
N LEU A 77 1.53 1.69 9.60
CA LEU A 77 2.93 1.52 9.22
C LEU A 77 3.34 0.06 9.40
N LEU A 78 3.99 -0.50 8.40
CA LEU A 78 4.61 -1.82 8.44
C LEU A 78 6.10 -1.69 8.75
N ASP A 79 6.80 -0.83 8.03
CA ASP A 79 8.24 -0.61 8.15
C ASP A 79 8.67 0.71 7.52
N GLY A 80 9.92 1.11 7.81
CA GLY A 80 10.55 2.31 7.30
C GLY A 80 10.27 3.55 8.15
N ASP A 81 10.93 4.63 7.80
CA ASP A 81 10.83 5.93 8.46
C ASP A 81 10.87 7.06 7.43
N VAL A 82 10.29 8.20 7.79
CA VAL A 82 10.32 9.41 6.95
C VAL A 82 11.75 9.91 6.76
N ASP A 83 12.56 9.87 7.82
CA ASP A 83 13.97 10.28 7.78
C ASP A 83 14.83 9.36 6.90
N GLU A 84 14.42 8.12 6.70
CA GLU A 84 15.03 7.17 5.76
C GLU A 84 14.57 7.38 4.31
N GLY A 85 13.58 8.25 4.10
CA GLY A 85 13.02 8.58 2.79
C GLY A 85 12.11 7.52 2.21
N MET A 86 11.77 6.45 2.94
CA MET A 86 10.91 5.37 2.48
C MET A 86 10.07 4.77 3.61
N ILE A 87 8.78 4.59 3.35
CA ILE A 87 7.84 3.94 4.27
C ILE A 87 7.05 2.86 3.56
N THR A 88 6.66 1.83 4.28
CA THR A 88 5.71 0.82 3.80
C THR A 88 4.53 0.72 4.76
N LEU A 89 3.33 0.84 4.21
CA LEU A 89 2.08 0.75 4.93
C LEU A 89 1.37 -0.57 4.61
N VAL A 90 0.55 -1.05 5.53
CA VAL A 90 -0.38 -2.14 5.29
C VAL A 90 -1.82 -1.65 5.46
N ALA A 91 -2.63 -1.82 4.43
CA ALA A 91 -4.07 -1.61 4.44
C ALA A 91 -4.80 -2.95 4.52
N ARG A 92 -5.88 -3.02 5.31
CA ARG A 92 -6.66 -4.25 5.47
C ARG A 92 -8.11 -4.03 5.06
N THR A 93 -8.69 -4.97 4.33
CA THR A 93 -10.13 -4.96 4.06
C THR A 93 -10.93 -5.22 5.34
N LYS A 94 -12.15 -4.65 5.39
CA LYS A 94 -12.98 -4.67 6.60
C LYS A 94 -13.36 -6.09 7.03
N TRP A 95 -13.85 -6.90 6.10
CA TRP A 95 -14.46 -8.20 6.40
C TRP A 95 -13.46 -9.34 6.36
N MET A 96 -12.73 -9.48 5.27
CA MET A 96 -11.84 -10.61 5.04
C MET A 96 -10.44 -10.40 5.62
N GLY A 97 -10.04 -9.13 5.88
CA GLY A 97 -8.70 -8.81 6.37
C GLY A 97 -7.61 -9.01 5.32
N TYR A 98 -7.96 -9.03 4.01
CA TYR A 98 -6.97 -9.00 2.94
C TYR A 98 -6.05 -7.82 3.10
N ARG A 99 -4.78 -8.04 2.81
CA ARG A 99 -3.72 -7.04 2.99
C ARG A 99 -3.25 -6.53 1.65
N ASP A 100 -3.22 -5.22 1.55
CA ASP A 100 -2.49 -4.51 0.50
C ASP A 100 -1.31 -3.80 1.15
N TYR A 101 -0.17 -3.83 0.48
CA TYR A 101 1.06 -3.18 0.94
C TYR A 101 1.35 -1.99 0.04
N ILE A 102 1.56 -0.84 0.66
CA ILE A 102 1.80 0.43 -0.01
C ILE A 102 3.17 0.93 0.38
N THR A 103 4.11 0.96 -0.55
CA THR A 103 5.45 1.54 -0.33
C THR A 103 5.54 2.88 -1.05
N ALA A 104 5.97 3.90 -0.33
CA ALA A 104 6.22 5.23 -0.83
C ALA A 104 7.68 5.63 -0.55
N LYS A 105 8.34 6.22 -1.55
CA LYS A 105 9.70 6.73 -1.47
C LYS A 105 9.76 8.14 -2.05
N ALA A 106 10.28 9.06 -1.27
CA ALA A 106 10.46 10.46 -1.65
C ALA A 106 11.93 10.75 -1.95
N VAL A 107 12.21 11.40 -3.07
CA VAL A 107 13.56 11.76 -3.51
C VAL A 107 13.57 13.16 -4.10
N ALA A 108 14.55 13.99 -3.73
CA ALA A 108 14.74 15.29 -4.36
C ALA A 108 15.21 15.11 -5.82
N GLU A 109 14.52 15.76 -6.74
CA GLU A 109 14.82 15.69 -8.18
C GLU A 109 14.39 16.99 -8.87
N GLY A 110 15.36 17.72 -9.44
CA GLY A 110 15.07 18.91 -10.24
C GLY A 110 14.46 20.09 -9.48
N GLY A 111 14.72 20.22 -8.17
CA GLY A 111 14.17 21.29 -7.33
C GLY A 111 12.80 20.99 -6.73
N GLU A 112 12.27 19.84 -7.01
CA GLU A 112 11.02 19.28 -6.46
C GLU A 112 11.28 17.94 -5.78
N THR A 113 10.30 17.42 -5.10
CA THR A 113 10.30 16.06 -4.55
C THR A 113 9.48 15.13 -5.44
N LYS A 114 10.13 14.10 -5.97
CA LYS A 114 9.48 12.99 -6.66
C LYS A 114 9.04 11.96 -5.64
N LEU A 115 7.76 11.63 -5.63
CA LEU A 115 7.16 10.61 -4.78
C LEU A 115 6.84 9.36 -5.61
N SER A 116 7.68 8.35 -5.49
CA SER A 116 7.44 7.03 -6.10
C SER A 116 6.58 6.19 -5.18
N VAL A 117 5.46 5.66 -5.68
CA VAL A 117 4.52 4.88 -4.87
C VAL A 117 4.10 3.61 -5.59
N VAL A 118 4.02 2.51 -4.85
CA VAL A 118 3.44 1.26 -5.32
C VAL A 118 2.48 0.70 -4.28
N SER A 119 1.30 0.28 -4.71
CA SER A 119 0.34 -0.44 -3.87
C SER A 119 0.11 -1.82 -4.48
N ARG A 120 0.28 -2.90 -3.69
CA ARG A 120 0.21 -4.29 -4.12
C ARG A 120 -0.66 -5.12 -3.20
N SER A 121 -1.56 -5.93 -3.78
CA SER A 121 -2.30 -6.93 -3.01
C SER A 121 -1.40 -8.12 -2.66
N ARG A 122 -1.50 -8.59 -1.42
CA ARG A 122 -0.74 -9.77 -0.94
C ARG A 122 -1.12 -11.03 -1.72
N TYR A 123 -2.39 -11.20 -2.00
CA TYR A 123 -2.89 -12.41 -2.63
C TYR A 123 -3.08 -12.19 -4.13
N GLY A 124 -2.40 -13.03 -4.92
CA GLY A 124 -2.36 -12.94 -6.37
C GLY A 124 -3.57 -13.54 -7.09
N ILE A 125 -4.75 -13.58 -6.49
CA ILE A 125 -5.94 -14.20 -7.07
C ILE A 125 -6.88 -13.10 -7.56
N GLY A 126 -7.13 -13.08 -8.88
CA GLY A 126 -8.07 -12.14 -9.50
C GLY A 126 -7.56 -10.71 -9.60
N SER A 127 -8.48 -9.78 -9.86
CA SER A 127 -8.23 -8.34 -9.87
C SER A 127 -8.53 -7.73 -8.50
N ASP A 128 -7.86 -6.61 -8.18
CA ASP A 128 -8.19 -5.79 -7.01
C ASP A 128 -9.37 -4.84 -7.24
N TRP A 129 -10.00 -4.93 -8.43
CA TRP A 129 -11.13 -4.10 -8.85
C TRP A 129 -10.86 -2.59 -8.80
N GLY A 130 -9.58 -2.19 -8.90
CA GLY A 130 -9.15 -0.79 -8.85
C GLY A 130 -9.00 -0.21 -7.43
N VAL A 131 -9.19 -1.01 -6.38
CA VAL A 131 -9.11 -0.54 -4.98
C VAL A 131 -7.76 0.09 -4.66
N ASN A 132 -6.65 -0.49 -5.14
CA ASN A 132 -5.32 0.06 -4.93
C ASN A 132 -5.11 1.39 -5.67
N ARG A 133 -5.63 1.50 -6.90
CA ARG A 133 -5.59 2.72 -7.68
C ARG A 133 -6.38 3.83 -7.00
N ASP A 134 -7.65 3.60 -6.72
CA ASP A 134 -8.55 4.59 -6.13
C ASP A 134 -8.03 5.11 -4.79
N ARG A 135 -7.43 4.22 -4.00
CA ARG A 135 -6.77 4.58 -2.73
C ARG A 135 -5.61 5.53 -2.95
N LEU A 136 -4.68 5.21 -3.85
CA LEU A 136 -3.51 6.04 -4.13
C LEU A 136 -3.92 7.38 -4.74
N GLU A 137 -4.80 7.38 -5.73
CA GLU A 137 -5.29 8.61 -6.36
C GLU A 137 -5.97 9.53 -5.35
N GLY A 138 -6.76 8.96 -4.42
CA GLY A 138 -7.39 9.71 -3.34
C GLY A 138 -6.37 10.36 -2.39
N TRP A 139 -5.37 9.60 -1.95
CA TRP A 139 -4.32 10.14 -1.06
C TRP A 139 -3.44 11.19 -1.75
N LEU A 140 -3.11 10.97 -3.02
CA LEU A 140 -2.30 11.91 -3.79
C LEU A 140 -3.06 13.21 -4.09
N ALA A 141 -4.35 13.13 -4.36
CA ALA A 141 -5.18 14.33 -4.53
C ALA A 141 -5.29 15.16 -3.24
N GLU A 142 -5.40 14.50 -2.06
CA GLU A 142 -5.36 15.19 -0.76
C GLU A 142 -3.96 15.79 -0.49
N LEU A 143 -2.88 15.07 -0.83
CA LEU A 143 -1.51 15.54 -0.70
C LEU A 143 -1.25 16.80 -1.54
N GLU A 144 -1.73 16.81 -2.78
CA GLU A 144 -1.64 17.98 -3.65
C GLU A 144 -2.32 19.20 -3.04
N GLN A 145 -3.51 19.03 -2.45
CA GLN A 145 -4.22 20.12 -1.77
C GLN A 145 -3.45 20.66 -0.55
N VAL A 146 -2.76 19.80 0.18
CA VAL A 146 -2.00 20.18 1.38
C VAL A 146 -0.70 20.91 1.05
N LEU A 147 -0.02 20.50 -0.03
CA LEU A 147 1.31 21.02 -0.37
C LEU A 147 1.30 22.20 -1.33
N ILE A 148 0.22 22.46 -2.06
CA ILE A 148 0.11 23.53 -3.06
C ILE A 148 -0.70 24.73 -2.53
N GLN A 149 -1.23 24.65 -1.30
CA GLN A 149 -1.83 25.78 -0.60
C GLN A 149 -0.75 26.68 0.01
#